data_2615045216da09bb745799ce8ddd0368
#
_entry.id   2615045216da09bb745799ce8ddd0368
#
_cell.length_a   1.000
_cell.length_b   1.000
_cell.length_c   1.000
_cell.angle_alpha   90.00
_cell.angle_beta   90.00
_cell.angle_gamma   90.00
#
_symmetry.space_group_name_H-M   'P 1'
#
loop_
_entity.id
_entity.type
_entity.pdbx_description
1 polymer ?
#
loop_
_entity_poly.entity_id
_entity_poly.type
_entity_poly.pdbx_seq_one_letter_code
_entity_poly.pdbx_strand_id
1 'polypeptide(L)'
;MCIRDSTKIVLVVRKEKERLRSYVHIGTGNYNSKTSRLYTDLGLLSARPELGQDLVELFNYLTGFSKQQEFRKLLVAPVSLRKGMEHLIRREIEHAQHDRGGHIRAKMNSLVDPDIIALLYEASQAGVKIELIVRGMCCLYPGREGVSDNISVVSIIGRFLEHSRLFWFANHNEPEVYIGSADWMPRNLDRRVEAVTPVEEPALREQLERLMQIYLDDNRGSFDMQTDGSFSQRHPKGEERNSQLSLIETWRKGLVAKN
;
A
#
# COMPACT_ATOMS: atom_id res chain seq x y z
N MET A 1 -1.72 -9.46 -23.16
CA MET A 1 -1.44 -8.99 -21.79
C MET A 1 -0.50 -7.80 -21.89
N CYS A 2 -0.88 -6.63 -21.37
CA CYS A 2 -0.01 -5.45 -21.44
C CYS A 2 1.00 -5.51 -20.30
N ILE A 3 2.24 -5.90 -20.61
CA ILE A 3 3.34 -6.08 -19.64
C ILE A 3 3.75 -4.75 -18.93
N ARG A 4 3.35 -3.60 -19.48
CA ARG A 4 3.70 -2.27 -18.93
C ARG A 4 3.09 -1.95 -17.56
N ASP A 5 1.96 -2.58 -17.23
CA ASP A 5 1.17 -2.25 -16.05
C ASP A 5 1.13 -3.40 -15.03
N SER A 6 2.14 -4.26 -15.02
CA SER A 6 2.25 -5.42 -14.13
C SER A 6 3.21 -5.14 -12.97
N THR A 7 3.40 -6.15 -12.11
CA THR A 7 4.29 -6.12 -10.95
C THR A 7 5.69 -5.55 -11.23
N LYS A 8 6.29 -4.89 -10.26
CA LYS A 8 7.59 -4.22 -10.30
C LYS A 8 8.56 -4.99 -9.42
N ILE A 9 9.18 -6.01 -9.99
CA ILE A 9 10.07 -6.93 -9.28
C ILE A 9 11.39 -7.08 -10.01
N VAL A 10 12.47 -7.29 -9.24
CA VAL A 10 13.77 -7.71 -9.72
C VAL A 10 14.24 -8.87 -8.87
N LEU A 11 14.76 -9.89 -9.51
CA LEU A 11 15.40 -11.04 -8.86
C LEU A 11 16.83 -11.17 -9.39
N VAL A 12 17.80 -11.19 -8.48
CA VAL A 12 19.19 -11.51 -8.78
C VAL A 12 19.57 -12.76 -7.99
N VAL A 13 19.94 -13.81 -8.70
CA VAL A 13 20.46 -15.03 -8.09
C VAL A 13 21.98 -15.06 -8.26
N ARG A 14 22.70 -15.15 -7.15
CA ARG A 14 24.15 -15.07 -7.11
C ARG A 14 24.75 -16.28 -6.40
N LYS A 15 25.82 -16.83 -6.95
CA LYS A 15 26.60 -17.84 -6.24
C LYS A 15 27.55 -17.12 -5.27
N GLU A 16 27.38 -17.39 -3.98
CA GLU A 16 28.23 -16.89 -2.89
C GLU A 16 28.86 -18.08 -2.17
N LYS A 17 30.17 -18.21 -2.30
CA LYS A 17 30.90 -19.40 -1.83
C LYS A 17 30.27 -20.66 -2.43
N GLU A 18 29.70 -21.52 -1.59
CA GLU A 18 29.08 -22.79 -1.99
C GLU A 18 27.55 -22.74 -2.10
N ARG A 19 26.92 -21.54 -1.93
CA ARG A 19 25.47 -21.41 -1.90
C ARG A 19 24.96 -20.41 -2.94
N LEU A 20 23.77 -20.68 -3.47
CA LEU A 20 23.01 -19.69 -4.24
C LEU A 20 22.25 -18.79 -3.27
N ARG A 21 22.34 -17.48 -3.48
CA ARG A 21 21.60 -16.47 -2.73
C ARG A 21 20.78 -15.62 -3.66
N SER A 22 19.52 -15.43 -3.29
CA SER A 22 18.59 -14.57 -4.01
C SER A 22 18.53 -13.19 -3.36
N TYR A 23 18.60 -12.16 -4.19
CA TYR A 23 18.38 -10.77 -3.82
C TYR A 23 17.17 -10.28 -4.59
N VAL A 24 16.25 -9.66 -3.90
CA VAL A 24 14.98 -9.22 -4.47
C VAL A 24 14.80 -7.71 -4.31
N HIS A 25 14.17 -7.10 -5.30
CA HIS A 25 13.56 -5.79 -5.17
C HIS A 25 12.09 -5.91 -5.55
N ILE A 26 11.20 -5.41 -4.67
CA ILE A 26 9.76 -5.38 -4.88
C ILE A 26 9.31 -3.94 -4.70
N GLY A 27 8.80 -3.33 -5.76
CA GLY A 27 8.49 -1.91 -5.80
C GLY A 27 7.03 -1.59 -6.07
N THR A 28 6.63 -0.37 -5.71
CA THR A 28 5.33 0.19 -6.05
C THR A 28 5.35 0.86 -7.43
N GLY A 29 6.50 1.32 -7.88
CA GLY A 29 6.71 2.13 -9.07
C GLY A 29 7.39 1.43 -10.24
N ASN A 30 7.11 1.89 -11.44
CA ASN A 30 7.70 1.38 -12.66
C ASN A 30 9.20 1.71 -12.77
N TYR A 31 10.00 0.79 -13.29
CA TYR A 31 11.41 1.02 -13.64
C TYR A 31 11.52 1.88 -14.91
N ASN A 32 11.15 3.14 -14.77
CA ASN A 32 11.18 4.10 -15.87
C ASN A 32 11.84 5.40 -15.40
N SER A 33 12.97 5.76 -16.00
CA SER A 33 13.80 6.90 -15.62
C SER A 33 13.11 8.27 -15.76
N LYS A 34 12.06 8.38 -16.57
CA LYS A 34 11.29 9.62 -16.73
C LYS A 34 10.26 9.75 -15.60
N THR A 35 9.44 8.69 -15.37
CA THR A 35 8.38 8.73 -14.35
C THR A 35 8.93 8.70 -12.94
N SER A 36 10.06 8.02 -12.69
CA SER A 36 10.68 7.95 -11.36
C SER A 36 11.16 9.31 -10.81
N ARG A 37 11.30 10.32 -11.66
CA ARG A 37 11.62 11.70 -11.25
C ARG A 37 10.40 12.52 -10.83
N LEU A 38 9.21 12.05 -11.18
CA LEU A 38 7.95 12.76 -10.98
C LEU A 38 7.04 12.08 -9.96
N TYR A 39 7.28 10.80 -9.68
CA TYR A 39 6.41 9.96 -8.85
C TYR A 39 7.08 9.69 -7.50
N THR A 40 6.25 9.60 -6.46
CA THR A 40 6.69 9.05 -5.17
C THR A 40 6.42 7.56 -5.17
N ASP A 41 7.46 6.78 -4.93
CA ASP A 41 7.36 5.32 -4.87
C ASP A 41 8.16 4.74 -3.72
N LEU A 42 7.84 3.49 -3.37
CA LEU A 42 8.50 2.69 -2.35
C LEU A 42 9.10 1.45 -2.99
N GLY A 43 10.19 0.96 -2.42
CA GLY A 43 10.81 -0.30 -2.84
C GLY A 43 11.47 -1.00 -1.67
N LEU A 44 11.23 -2.31 -1.55
CA LEU A 44 11.85 -3.20 -0.59
C LEU A 44 13.00 -3.95 -1.26
N LEU A 45 14.21 -3.79 -0.72
CA LEU A 45 15.35 -4.63 -1.04
C LEU A 45 15.48 -5.70 0.06
N SER A 46 15.57 -6.96 -0.32
CA SER A 46 15.66 -8.07 0.63
C SER A 46 16.53 -9.21 0.10
N ALA A 47 17.12 -9.97 1.02
CA ALA A 47 17.79 -11.23 0.74
C ALA A 47 17.20 -12.39 1.56
N ARG A 48 15.97 -12.21 2.06
CA ARG A 48 15.24 -13.25 2.82
C ARG A 48 14.91 -14.42 1.88
N PRO A 49 15.20 -15.67 2.29
CA PRO A 49 14.99 -16.84 1.44
C PRO A 49 13.55 -17.00 0.95
N GLU A 50 12.56 -16.73 1.81
CA GLU A 50 11.14 -16.88 1.50
C GLU A 50 10.71 -15.95 0.36
N LEU A 51 11.14 -14.69 0.40
CA LEU A 51 10.86 -13.72 -0.67
C LEU A 51 11.60 -14.09 -1.97
N GLY A 52 12.83 -14.60 -1.84
CA GLY A 52 13.60 -15.10 -2.97
C GLY A 52 12.90 -16.26 -3.68
N GLN A 53 12.38 -17.22 -2.91
CA GLN A 53 11.63 -18.37 -3.43
C GLN A 53 10.33 -17.93 -4.09
N ASP A 54 9.56 -17.06 -3.43
CA ASP A 54 8.31 -16.52 -3.98
C ASP A 54 8.54 -15.80 -5.32
N LEU A 55 9.63 -15.02 -5.45
CA LEU A 55 9.94 -14.37 -6.72
C LEU A 55 10.35 -15.37 -7.82
N VAL A 56 11.11 -16.42 -7.50
CA VAL A 56 11.40 -17.49 -8.47
C VAL A 56 10.09 -18.12 -8.97
N GLU A 57 9.18 -18.43 -8.06
CA GLU A 57 7.87 -18.99 -8.40
C GLU A 57 7.01 -18.01 -9.21
N LEU A 58 7.05 -16.71 -8.88
CA LEU A 58 6.35 -15.69 -9.64
C LEU A 58 6.92 -15.51 -11.06
N PHE A 59 8.23 -15.58 -11.25
CA PHE A 59 8.83 -15.57 -12.59
C PHE A 59 8.46 -16.83 -13.37
N ASN A 60 8.41 -18.00 -12.74
CA ASN A 60 7.93 -19.24 -13.37
C ASN A 60 6.45 -19.14 -13.78
N TYR A 61 5.62 -18.50 -12.95
CA TYR A 61 4.23 -18.22 -13.29
C TYR A 61 4.10 -17.25 -14.48
N LEU A 62 4.89 -16.16 -14.49
CA LEU A 62 4.89 -15.16 -15.57
C LEU A 62 5.34 -15.72 -16.92
N THR A 63 6.26 -16.68 -16.91
CA THR A 63 6.76 -17.35 -18.14
C THR A 63 5.89 -18.54 -18.57
N GLY A 64 4.84 -18.86 -17.81
CA GLY A 64 3.96 -19.99 -18.11
C GLY A 64 4.54 -21.36 -17.76
N PHE A 65 5.66 -21.39 -17.06
CA PHE A 65 6.34 -22.63 -16.69
C PHE A 65 5.62 -23.37 -15.55
N SER A 66 4.93 -22.66 -14.67
CA SER A 66 4.15 -23.27 -13.58
C SER A 66 2.79 -22.61 -13.42
N LYS A 67 1.82 -23.37 -12.87
CA LYS A 67 0.51 -22.90 -12.42
C LYS A 67 0.54 -22.71 -10.90
N GLN A 68 1.42 -21.83 -10.43
CA GLN A 68 1.54 -21.55 -8.99
C GLN A 68 0.23 -21.01 -8.42
N GLN A 69 -0.22 -21.56 -7.30
CA GLN A 69 -1.47 -21.17 -6.63
C GLN A 69 -1.26 -20.57 -5.24
N GLU A 70 -0.08 -20.76 -4.65
CA GLU A 70 0.25 -20.28 -3.31
C GLU A 70 1.64 -19.67 -3.28
N PHE A 71 1.79 -18.62 -2.50
CA PHE A 71 3.05 -17.95 -2.20
C PHE A 71 3.22 -17.92 -0.68
N ARG A 72 4.46 -17.92 -0.18
CA ARG A 72 4.76 -17.97 1.26
C ARG A 72 4.49 -16.64 1.94
N LYS A 73 4.86 -15.56 1.28
CA LYS A 73 4.80 -14.19 1.78
C LYS A 73 4.06 -13.23 0.84
N LEU A 74 4.23 -13.40 -0.46
CA LEU A 74 3.63 -12.52 -1.44
C LEU A 74 2.14 -12.74 -1.59
N LEU A 75 1.40 -11.66 -1.65
CA LEU A 75 0.04 -11.65 -2.18
C LEU A 75 0.12 -11.30 -3.67
N VAL A 76 -0.23 -12.24 -4.52
CA VAL A 76 -0.07 -12.13 -5.99
C VAL A 76 -1.42 -12.14 -6.66
N ALA A 77 -1.72 -11.15 -7.48
CA ALA A 77 -2.88 -11.18 -8.37
C ALA A 77 -2.55 -11.92 -9.69
N PRO A 78 -3.50 -12.64 -10.26
CA PRO A 78 -4.89 -12.90 -9.83
C PRO A 78 -5.03 -14.10 -8.87
N VAL A 79 -3.94 -14.59 -8.28
CA VAL A 79 -3.88 -15.88 -7.55
C VAL A 79 -4.40 -15.76 -6.12
N SER A 80 -3.78 -14.89 -5.31
CA SER A 80 -4.01 -14.82 -3.86
C SER A 80 -4.29 -13.41 -3.34
N LEU A 81 -4.03 -12.36 -4.13
CA LEU A 81 -4.07 -10.98 -3.65
C LEU A 81 -5.45 -10.57 -3.14
N ARG A 82 -6.51 -10.80 -3.92
CA ARG A 82 -7.89 -10.47 -3.50
C ARG A 82 -8.23 -11.12 -2.16
N LYS A 83 -8.09 -12.43 -2.08
CA LYS A 83 -8.40 -13.21 -0.86
C LYS A 83 -7.55 -12.76 0.33
N GLY A 84 -6.27 -12.44 0.09
CA GLY A 84 -5.38 -11.94 1.13
C GLY A 84 -5.85 -10.59 1.68
N MET A 85 -6.20 -9.63 0.83
CA MET A 85 -6.72 -8.33 1.25
C MET A 85 -8.07 -8.44 1.98
N GLU A 86 -8.99 -9.24 1.46
CA GLU A 86 -10.27 -9.51 2.13
C GLU A 86 -10.06 -10.15 3.51
N HIS A 87 -9.15 -11.11 3.64
CA HIS A 87 -8.80 -11.73 4.91
C HIS A 87 -8.27 -10.69 5.92
N LEU A 88 -7.35 -9.83 5.51
CA LEU A 88 -6.80 -8.79 6.37
C LEU A 88 -7.87 -7.81 6.85
N ILE A 89 -8.79 -7.39 5.98
CA ILE A 89 -9.90 -6.50 6.36
C ILE A 89 -10.87 -7.22 7.31
N ARG A 90 -11.25 -8.48 7.04
CA ARG A 90 -12.13 -9.26 7.91
C ARG A 90 -11.54 -9.50 9.29
N ARG A 91 -10.23 -9.69 9.38
CA ARG A 91 -9.53 -9.80 10.66
C ARG A 91 -9.68 -8.53 11.52
N GLU A 92 -9.59 -7.35 10.90
CA GLU A 92 -9.84 -6.09 11.64
C GLU A 92 -11.32 -5.97 12.10
N ILE A 93 -12.27 -6.48 11.31
CA ILE A 93 -13.69 -6.58 11.72
C ILE A 93 -13.81 -7.48 12.96
N GLU A 94 -13.22 -8.67 12.94
CA GLU A 94 -13.23 -9.59 14.08
C GLU A 94 -12.59 -8.96 15.32
N HIS A 95 -11.49 -8.21 15.17
CA HIS A 95 -10.88 -7.48 16.27
C HIS A 95 -11.82 -6.42 16.85
N ALA A 96 -12.47 -5.63 16.02
CA ALA A 96 -13.43 -4.61 16.45
C ALA A 96 -14.63 -5.22 17.19
N GLN A 97 -15.19 -6.32 16.69
CA GLN A 97 -16.32 -7.03 17.30
C GLN A 97 -15.99 -7.64 18.67
N HIS A 98 -14.72 -7.85 18.98
CA HIS A 98 -14.25 -8.40 20.26
C HIS A 98 -13.58 -7.33 21.16
N ASP A 99 -13.88 -6.06 20.97
CA ASP A 99 -13.31 -4.93 21.72
C ASP A 99 -11.76 -4.86 21.69
N ARG A 100 -11.15 -5.44 20.66
CA ARG A 100 -9.68 -5.45 20.48
C ARG A 100 -9.18 -4.27 19.64
N GLY A 101 -10.10 -3.40 19.22
CA GLY A 101 -9.82 -2.30 18.31
C GLY A 101 -9.49 -2.78 16.90
N GLY A 102 -10.15 -2.21 15.89
CA GLY A 102 -9.81 -2.45 14.48
C GLY A 102 -9.37 -1.13 13.84
N HIS A 103 -8.29 -1.17 13.05
CA HIS A 103 -7.83 0.03 12.37
C HIS A 103 -7.12 -0.31 11.07
N ILE A 104 -7.55 0.32 9.99
CA ILE A 104 -7.00 0.15 8.65
C ILE A 104 -6.51 1.50 8.13
N ARG A 105 -5.30 1.53 7.59
CA ARG A 105 -4.77 2.66 6.82
C ARG A 105 -4.34 2.15 5.46
N ALA A 106 -4.76 2.81 4.39
CA ALA A 106 -4.35 2.41 3.06
C ALA A 106 -4.09 3.61 2.15
N LYS A 107 -2.97 3.57 1.45
CA LYS A 107 -2.61 4.53 0.41
C LYS A 107 -2.57 3.82 -0.94
N MET A 108 -3.26 4.40 -1.92
CA MET A 108 -3.33 3.84 -3.28
C MET A 108 -3.68 4.91 -4.31
N ASN A 109 -3.61 4.55 -5.59
CA ASN A 109 -4.01 5.50 -6.64
C ASN A 109 -5.52 5.51 -6.88
N SER A 110 -6.19 4.35 -6.80
CA SER A 110 -7.62 4.25 -7.04
C SER A 110 -8.28 3.16 -6.20
N LEU A 111 -9.49 3.44 -5.73
CA LEU A 111 -10.37 2.55 -4.99
C LEU A 111 -11.71 2.46 -5.72
N VAL A 112 -11.90 1.40 -6.51
CA VAL A 112 -13.10 1.22 -7.34
C VAL A 112 -13.65 -0.21 -7.33
N ASP A 113 -13.04 -1.12 -6.58
CA ASP A 113 -13.49 -2.50 -6.46
C ASP A 113 -14.74 -2.56 -5.58
N PRO A 114 -15.89 -3.03 -6.11
CA PRO A 114 -17.15 -3.00 -5.36
C PRO A 114 -17.15 -3.93 -4.15
N ASP A 115 -16.46 -5.07 -4.22
CA ASP A 115 -16.46 -6.05 -3.14
C ASP A 115 -15.58 -5.54 -1.98
N ILE A 116 -14.42 -4.96 -2.28
CA ILE A 116 -13.57 -4.31 -1.26
C ILE A 116 -14.28 -3.10 -0.64
N ILE A 117 -14.97 -2.28 -1.44
CA ILE A 117 -15.73 -1.14 -0.91
C ILE A 117 -16.84 -1.61 0.03
N ALA A 118 -17.61 -2.63 -0.35
CA ALA A 118 -18.65 -3.22 0.50
C ALA A 118 -18.06 -3.74 1.81
N LEU A 119 -16.91 -4.42 1.75
CA LEU A 119 -16.22 -4.94 2.93
C LEU A 119 -15.68 -3.81 3.84
N LEU A 120 -15.22 -2.68 3.27
CA LEU A 120 -14.81 -1.52 4.05
C LEU A 120 -16.01 -0.85 4.75
N TYR A 121 -17.19 -0.84 4.13
CA TYR A 121 -18.41 -0.39 4.79
C TYR A 121 -18.82 -1.33 5.94
N GLU A 122 -18.77 -2.64 5.72
CA GLU A 122 -18.97 -3.65 6.78
C GLU A 122 -17.99 -3.41 7.95
N ALA A 123 -16.72 -3.17 7.65
CA ALA A 123 -15.71 -2.87 8.65
C ALA A 123 -16.01 -1.58 9.43
N SER A 124 -16.42 -0.52 8.75
CA SER A 124 -16.83 0.74 9.41
C SER A 124 -18.01 0.52 10.35
N GLN A 125 -19.02 -0.22 9.92
CA GLN A 125 -20.19 -0.54 10.74
C GLN A 125 -19.84 -1.40 11.97
N ALA A 126 -18.82 -2.25 11.85
CA ALA A 126 -18.27 -3.01 12.97
C ALA A 126 -17.40 -2.18 13.94
N GLY A 127 -17.18 -0.89 13.66
CA GLY A 127 -16.38 0.01 14.49
C GLY A 127 -14.89 0.11 14.12
N VAL A 128 -14.47 -0.47 13.00
CA VAL A 128 -13.09 -0.33 12.51
C VAL A 128 -12.85 1.10 12.05
N LYS A 129 -11.79 1.73 12.56
CA LYS A 129 -11.33 3.03 12.05
C LYS A 129 -10.62 2.85 10.71
N ILE A 130 -10.98 3.62 9.70
CA ILE A 130 -10.44 3.48 8.34
C ILE A 130 -9.98 4.84 7.81
N GLU A 131 -8.67 4.95 7.52
CA GLU A 131 -8.04 6.17 7.02
C GLU A 131 -7.43 5.87 5.64
N LEU A 132 -8.01 6.44 4.59
CA LEU A 132 -7.62 6.17 3.20
C LEU A 132 -6.96 7.39 2.55
N ILE A 133 -5.87 7.17 1.85
CA ILE A 133 -5.20 8.17 1.00
C ILE A 133 -5.36 7.72 -0.44
N VAL A 134 -6.31 8.32 -1.17
CA VAL A 134 -6.64 7.94 -2.54
C VAL A 134 -6.43 9.13 -3.47
N ARG A 135 -5.44 9.01 -4.35
CA ARG A 135 -5.05 10.10 -5.25
C ARG A 135 -6.00 10.32 -6.44
N GLY A 136 -6.54 9.24 -6.99
CA GLY A 136 -7.37 9.25 -8.21
C GLY A 136 -8.82 8.86 -7.91
N MET A 137 -9.38 7.97 -8.73
CA MET A 137 -10.77 7.55 -8.59
C MET A 137 -11.03 6.87 -7.25
N CYS A 138 -12.05 7.36 -6.53
CA CYS A 138 -12.57 6.74 -5.33
C CYS A 138 -14.08 6.59 -5.48
N CYS A 139 -14.58 5.35 -5.51
CA CYS A 139 -16.00 5.04 -5.58
C CYS A 139 -16.62 4.77 -4.19
N LEU A 140 -15.83 4.88 -3.12
CA LEU A 140 -16.29 4.83 -1.75
C LEU A 140 -16.70 6.23 -1.29
N TYR A 141 -17.79 6.35 -0.55
CA TYR A 141 -18.26 7.61 0.07
C TYR A 141 -18.01 7.54 1.58
N PRO A 142 -17.15 8.44 2.14
CA PRO A 142 -16.85 8.47 3.57
C PRO A 142 -17.91 9.21 4.36
N GLY A 143 -17.95 9.00 5.69
CA GLY A 143 -18.72 9.80 6.63
C GLY A 143 -20.25 9.76 6.47
N ARG A 144 -20.81 8.73 5.83
CA ARG A 144 -22.25 8.53 5.73
C ARG A 144 -22.78 7.84 6.97
N GLU A 145 -23.74 8.47 7.62
CA GLU A 145 -24.36 8.01 8.86
C GLU A 145 -24.86 6.55 8.76
N GLY A 146 -24.44 5.73 9.73
CA GLY A 146 -24.77 4.32 9.82
C GLY A 146 -24.09 3.42 8.78
N VAL A 147 -23.26 3.96 7.90
CA VAL A 147 -22.59 3.19 6.83
C VAL A 147 -21.08 3.34 6.87
N SER A 148 -20.58 4.56 6.86
CA SER A 148 -19.15 4.86 6.75
C SER A 148 -18.67 5.93 7.73
N ASP A 149 -19.28 6.00 8.91
CA ASP A 149 -18.96 6.97 9.96
C ASP A 149 -17.49 6.94 10.37
N ASN A 150 -16.88 5.77 10.31
CA ASN A 150 -15.49 5.53 10.72
C ASN A 150 -14.50 5.59 9.54
N ILE A 151 -14.94 6.02 8.35
CA ILE A 151 -14.08 6.12 7.16
C ILE A 151 -13.77 7.58 6.86
N SER A 152 -12.49 7.87 6.68
CA SER A 152 -12.01 9.13 6.11
C SER A 152 -11.20 8.86 4.83
N VAL A 153 -11.34 9.75 3.85
CA VAL A 153 -10.61 9.69 2.60
C VAL A 153 -9.95 11.04 2.34
N VAL A 154 -8.65 11.00 2.08
CA VAL A 154 -7.87 12.20 1.72
C VAL A 154 -7.16 11.98 0.39
N SER A 155 -7.06 13.02 -0.42
CA SER A 155 -6.21 13.08 -1.61
C SER A 155 -5.09 14.08 -1.40
N ILE A 156 -3.87 13.75 -1.84
CA ILE A 156 -2.71 14.64 -1.73
C ILE A 156 -2.27 15.06 -3.13
N ILE A 157 -2.20 16.37 -3.33
CA ILE A 157 -1.76 16.99 -4.58
C ILE A 157 -0.57 17.90 -4.28
N GLY A 158 0.53 17.68 -4.99
CA GLY A 158 1.75 18.43 -4.79
C GLY A 158 2.68 18.38 -6.00
N ARG A 159 3.96 18.66 -5.75
CA ARG A 159 5.01 18.64 -6.76
C ARG A 159 5.17 17.27 -7.44
N PHE A 160 5.04 16.21 -6.63
CA PHE A 160 5.16 14.84 -7.11
C PHE A 160 3.81 14.15 -7.19
N LEU A 161 3.68 13.20 -8.09
CA LEU A 161 2.54 12.31 -8.17
C LEU A 161 2.66 11.26 -7.06
N GLU A 162 1.68 11.24 -6.14
CA GLU A 162 1.61 10.26 -5.07
C GLU A 162 1.22 8.89 -5.63
N HIS A 163 2.24 8.05 -5.91
CA HIS A 163 2.06 6.82 -6.67
C HIS A 163 2.24 5.54 -5.85
N SER A 164 2.89 5.61 -4.70
CA SER A 164 3.11 4.44 -3.84
C SER A 164 1.80 3.82 -3.34
N ARG A 165 1.82 2.50 -3.13
CA ARG A 165 0.75 1.77 -2.46
C ARG A 165 1.29 1.19 -1.17
N LEU A 166 0.57 1.46 -0.10
CA LEU A 166 0.93 1.09 1.26
C LEU A 166 -0.34 0.72 2.01
N PHE A 167 -0.36 -0.45 2.62
CA PHE A 167 -1.48 -0.97 3.39
C PHE A 167 -1.00 -1.29 4.79
N TRP A 168 -1.71 -0.81 5.78
CA TRP A 168 -1.42 -1.00 7.18
C TRP A 168 -2.66 -1.49 7.91
N PHE A 169 -2.50 -2.52 8.74
CA PHE A 169 -3.55 -3.14 9.54
C PHE A 169 -3.07 -3.23 10.99
N ALA A 170 -3.91 -2.83 11.93
CA ALA A 170 -3.54 -2.77 13.36
C ALA A 170 -3.28 -4.15 13.98
N ASN A 171 -4.01 -5.17 13.55
CA ASN A 171 -3.85 -6.54 13.99
C ASN A 171 -3.66 -6.66 15.52
N HIS A 172 -4.57 -6.05 16.28
CA HIS A 172 -4.55 -6.11 17.75
C HIS A 172 -3.19 -5.72 18.37
N ASN A 173 -2.64 -4.57 17.98
CA ASN A 173 -1.34 -4.02 18.41
C ASN A 173 -0.09 -4.78 17.89
N GLU A 174 -0.25 -5.69 16.96
CA GLU A 174 0.84 -6.30 16.21
C GLU A 174 0.78 -5.88 14.73
N PRO A 175 1.03 -4.60 14.40
CA PRO A 175 0.70 -4.05 13.11
C PRO A 175 1.42 -4.76 11.97
N GLU A 176 0.70 -4.97 10.90
CA GLU A 176 1.21 -5.51 9.66
C GLU A 176 1.19 -4.45 8.57
N VAL A 177 2.29 -4.36 7.84
CA VAL A 177 2.48 -3.37 6.79
C VAL A 177 2.84 -4.06 5.48
N TYR A 178 2.18 -3.64 4.41
CA TYR A 178 2.38 -4.18 3.07
C TYR A 178 2.65 -3.06 2.07
N ILE A 179 3.53 -3.31 1.10
CA ILE A 179 3.73 -2.44 -0.05
C ILE A 179 3.60 -3.24 -1.35
N GLY A 180 3.21 -2.58 -2.43
CA GLY A 180 3.12 -3.30 -3.70
C GLY A 180 2.64 -2.46 -4.87
N SER A 181 2.28 -3.16 -5.94
CA SER A 181 1.95 -2.53 -7.21
C SER A 181 0.45 -2.37 -7.45
N ALA A 182 -0.40 -3.03 -6.66
CA ALA A 182 -1.84 -3.10 -6.87
C ALA A 182 -2.60 -1.95 -6.20
N ASP A 183 -3.55 -1.40 -6.92
CA ASP A 183 -4.67 -0.64 -6.37
C ASP A 183 -5.84 -1.58 -6.06
N TRP A 184 -6.80 -1.15 -5.24
CA TRP A 184 -8.04 -1.89 -5.03
C TRP A 184 -9.03 -1.64 -6.18
N MET A 185 -8.71 -2.27 -7.31
CA MET A 185 -9.45 -2.22 -8.57
C MET A 185 -9.62 -3.64 -9.12
N PRO A 186 -10.78 -4.00 -9.72
CA PRO A 186 -10.99 -5.34 -10.27
C PRO A 186 -9.90 -5.77 -11.25
N ARG A 187 -9.41 -4.85 -12.09
CA ARG A 187 -8.33 -5.17 -13.04
C ARG A 187 -7.01 -5.51 -12.35
N ASN A 188 -6.69 -4.90 -11.19
CA ASN A 188 -5.47 -5.16 -10.43
C ASN A 188 -5.60 -6.44 -9.61
N LEU A 189 -6.77 -6.68 -9.03
CA LEU A 189 -7.00 -7.82 -8.15
C LEU A 189 -7.22 -9.14 -8.91
N ASP A 190 -7.83 -9.08 -10.12
CA ASP A 190 -8.33 -10.28 -10.80
C ASP A 190 -7.76 -10.51 -12.20
N ARG A 191 -7.12 -9.52 -12.84
CA ARG A 191 -6.77 -9.63 -14.28
C ARG A 191 -5.31 -9.35 -14.59
N ARG A 192 -4.63 -8.54 -13.80
CA ARG A 192 -3.21 -8.23 -13.95
C ARG A 192 -2.37 -9.12 -13.07
N VAL A 193 -1.08 -9.23 -13.38
CA VAL A 193 -0.13 -9.78 -12.42
C VAL A 193 0.41 -8.63 -11.58
N GLU A 194 -0.01 -8.58 -10.35
CA GLU A 194 0.46 -7.60 -9.35
C GLU A 194 1.05 -8.35 -8.15
N ALA A 195 1.96 -7.73 -7.44
CA ALA A 195 2.53 -8.29 -6.23
C ALA A 195 2.50 -7.27 -5.09
N VAL A 196 2.11 -7.76 -3.92
CA VAL A 196 2.13 -7.04 -2.65
C VAL A 196 2.94 -7.88 -1.66
N THR A 197 3.87 -7.25 -0.96
CA THR A 197 4.79 -7.89 -0.02
C THR A 197 4.61 -7.36 1.38
N PRO A 198 4.62 -8.21 2.43
CA PRO A 198 4.73 -7.75 3.80
C PRO A 198 6.10 -7.14 4.06
N VAL A 199 6.13 -6.11 4.91
CA VAL A 199 7.36 -5.51 5.44
C VAL A 199 7.49 -5.93 6.89
N GLU A 200 8.26 -6.97 7.15
CA GLU A 200 8.31 -7.63 8.47
C GLU A 200 9.41 -7.07 9.38
N GLU A 201 10.38 -6.34 8.85
CA GLU A 201 11.45 -5.72 9.66
C GLU A 201 10.88 -4.59 10.51
N PRO A 202 10.97 -4.66 11.86
CA PRO A 202 10.33 -3.68 12.75
C PRO A 202 10.72 -2.23 12.46
N ALA A 203 11.99 -1.96 12.21
CA ALA A 203 12.47 -0.62 11.92
C ALA A 203 11.90 -0.06 10.60
N LEU A 204 11.69 -0.90 9.60
CA LEU A 204 11.08 -0.50 8.33
C LEU A 204 9.57 -0.30 8.49
N ARG A 205 8.89 -1.14 9.28
CA ARG A 205 7.46 -0.95 9.60
C ARG A 205 7.23 0.41 10.26
N GLU A 206 8.00 0.72 11.29
CA GLU A 206 7.92 2.01 11.97
C GLU A 206 8.17 3.20 11.03
N GLN A 207 9.10 3.07 10.09
CA GLN A 207 9.32 4.11 9.07
C GLN A 207 8.10 4.28 8.16
N LEU A 208 7.45 3.19 7.76
CA LEU A 208 6.26 3.23 6.91
C LEU A 208 5.03 3.77 7.66
N GLU A 209 4.90 3.46 8.95
CA GLU A 209 3.87 4.06 9.81
C GLU A 209 4.04 5.57 9.94
N ARG A 210 5.28 6.02 10.19
CA ARG A 210 5.59 7.46 10.22
C ARG A 210 5.31 8.13 8.88
N LEU A 211 5.66 7.47 7.77
CA LEU A 211 5.36 7.96 6.43
C LEU A 211 3.85 8.12 6.23
N MET A 212 3.06 7.13 6.62
CA MET A 212 1.60 7.19 6.54
C MET A 212 1.05 8.35 7.38
N GLN A 213 1.58 8.53 8.59
CA GLN A 213 1.16 9.63 9.47
C GLN A 213 1.49 11.01 8.88
N ILE A 214 2.68 11.18 8.27
CA ILE A 214 3.05 12.42 7.58
C ILE A 214 2.06 12.78 6.46
N TYR A 215 1.60 11.78 5.71
CA TYR A 215 0.58 11.99 4.68
C TYR A 215 -0.78 12.38 5.29
N LEU A 216 -1.21 11.71 6.35
CA LEU A 216 -2.50 11.99 7.01
C LEU A 216 -2.53 13.35 7.70
N ASP A 217 -1.38 13.81 8.21
CA ASP A 217 -1.21 15.11 8.88
C ASP A 217 -1.05 16.29 7.89
N ASP A 218 -0.91 16.02 6.60
CA ASP A 218 -0.82 17.08 5.59
C ASP A 218 -2.06 17.97 5.65
N ASN A 219 -1.85 19.28 5.80
CA ASN A 219 -2.91 20.28 5.85
C ASN A 219 -2.75 21.38 4.80
N ARG A 220 -1.82 21.18 3.84
CA ARG A 220 -1.51 22.14 2.79
C ARG A 220 -1.77 21.62 1.39
N GLY A 221 -1.31 20.40 1.10
CA GLY A 221 -1.48 19.72 -0.19
C GLY A 221 -2.65 18.73 -0.21
N SER A 222 -3.37 18.57 0.89
CA SER A 222 -4.41 17.57 1.07
C SER A 222 -5.82 18.10 0.89
N PHE A 223 -6.70 17.22 0.41
CA PHE A 223 -8.11 17.46 0.15
C PHE A 223 -8.92 16.33 0.79
N ASP A 224 -9.83 16.68 1.70
CA ASP A 224 -10.76 15.74 2.31
C ASP A 224 -11.95 15.47 1.39
N MET A 225 -12.24 14.19 1.17
CA MET A 225 -13.45 13.78 0.47
C MET A 225 -14.66 13.92 1.38
N GLN A 226 -15.70 14.57 0.89
CA GLN A 226 -16.95 14.81 1.61
C GLN A 226 -17.95 13.66 1.41
N THR A 227 -19.01 13.66 2.20
CA THR A 227 -20.08 12.64 2.16
C THR A 227 -20.82 12.56 0.82
N ASP A 228 -20.77 13.62 0.01
CA ASP A 228 -21.35 13.71 -1.33
C ASP A 228 -20.37 13.32 -2.44
N GLY A 229 -19.09 13.02 -2.09
CA GLY A 229 -18.01 12.68 -3.02
C GLY A 229 -17.24 13.90 -3.55
N SER A 230 -17.59 15.12 -3.15
CA SER A 230 -16.81 16.32 -3.45
C SER A 230 -15.53 16.36 -2.61
N PHE A 231 -14.56 17.19 -3.00
CA PHE A 231 -13.32 17.37 -2.27
C PHE A 231 -13.17 18.79 -1.75
N SER A 232 -12.80 18.94 -0.47
CA SER A 232 -12.52 20.22 0.17
C SER A 232 -11.05 20.27 0.57
N GLN A 233 -10.34 21.32 0.12
CA GLN A 233 -8.94 21.51 0.50
C GLN A 233 -8.81 21.79 1.99
N ARG A 234 -7.86 21.13 2.65
CA ARG A 234 -7.47 21.49 4.02
C ARG A 234 -6.74 22.83 4.03
N HIS A 235 -7.04 23.63 5.05
CA HIS A 235 -6.35 24.89 5.30
C HIS A 235 -5.69 24.84 6.69
N PRO A 236 -4.39 25.18 6.80
CA PRO A 236 -3.72 25.18 8.09
C PRO A 236 -4.39 26.18 9.05
N LYS A 237 -4.77 25.71 10.25
CA LYS A 237 -5.25 26.54 11.36
C LYS A 237 -4.14 26.88 12.37
N GLY A 238 -2.88 26.65 12.00
CA GLY A 238 -1.68 26.80 12.81
C GLY A 238 -0.45 26.46 11.99
N GLU A 239 0.38 25.56 12.48
CA GLU A 239 1.57 25.11 11.76
C GLU A 239 1.21 24.46 10.40
N GLU A 240 1.86 24.94 9.34
CA GLU A 240 1.71 24.38 8.00
C GLU A 240 2.49 23.07 7.90
N ARG A 241 1.80 22.00 7.46
CA ARG A 241 2.36 20.68 7.25
C ARG A 241 2.14 20.29 5.80
N ASN A 242 3.22 20.25 5.04
CA ASN A 242 3.23 19.76 3.66
C ASN A 242 4.05 18.46 3.63
N SER A 243 3.37 17.34 3.38
CA SER A 243 3.97 16.01 3.42
C SER A 243 5.18 15.89 2.50
N GLN A 244 5.07 16.37 1.26
CA GLN A 244 6.16 16.26 0.27
C GLN A 244 7.37 17.11 0.66
N LEU A 245 7.17 18.33 1.14
CA LEU A 245 8.27 19.19 1.60
C LEU A 245 8.94 18.60 2.84
N SER A 246 8.18 18.14 3.82
CA SER A 246 8.68 17.50 5.04
C SER A 246 9.54 16.27 4.71
N LEU A 247 9.09 15.44 3.76
CA LEU A 247 9.84 14.26 3.32
C LEU A 247 11.14 14.66 2.60
N ILE A 248 11.12 15.66 1.72
CA ILE A 248 12.31 16.15 1.04
C ILE A 248 13.34 16.64 2.05
N GLU A 249 12.92 17.40 3.05
CA GLU A 249 13.82 17.93 4.10
C GLU A 249 14.41 16.81 4.96
N THR A 250 13.59 15.83 5.35
CA THR A 250 14.02 14.67 6.13
C THR A 250 15.09 13.88 5.38
N TRP A 251 14.87 13.61 4.09
CA TRP A 251 15.86 12.92 3.26
C TRP A 251 17.15 13.72 3.07
N ARG A 252 17.07 15.03 2.86
CA ARG A 252 18.26 15.92 2.75
C ARG A 252 19.09 15.88 4.03
N LYS A 253 18.46 16.00 5.20
CA LYS A 253 19.15 15.91 6.50
C LYS A 253 19.80 14.54 6.72
N GLY A 254 19.13 13.45 6.37
CA GLY A 254 19.66 12.09 6.48
C GLY A 254 20.83 11.79 5.53
N LEU A 255 20.89 12.45 4.37
CA LEU A 255 22.03 12.36 3.46
C LEU A 255 23.23 13.17 3.94
N VAL A 256 23.01 14.31 4.57
CA VAL A 256 24.08 15.18 5.10
C VAL A 256 24.69 14.61 6.39
N ALA A 257 23.91 13.90 7.21
CA ALA A 257 24.40 13.29 8.45
C ALA A 257 25.22 12.00 8.26
N LYS A 258 25.35 11.49 7.02
CA LYS A 258 26.13 10.29 6.69
C LYS A 258 27.43 10.57 5.94
N ASN A 259 27.76 11.83 5.69
CA ASN A 259 29.05 12.33 5.19
C ASN A 259 29.80 13.06 6.32
#